data_14606171554edc8799b6cedfab4ef17d
#
_entry.id   14606171554edc8799b6cedfab4ef17d
#
_cell.length_a   1.000
_cell.length_b   1.000
_cell.length_c   1.000
_cell.angle_alpha   90.00
_cell.angle_beta   90.00
_cell.angle_gamma   90.00
#
_symmetry.space_group_name_H-M   'P 1'
#
loop_
_entity.id
_entity.type
_entity.pdbx_description
1 polymer ?
#
loop_
_entity_poly.entity_id
_entity_poly.type
_entity_poly.pdbx_seq_one_letter_code
_entity_poly.pdbx_strand_id
1 'polypeptide(L)'
;MRHLRPAALAVLALLSACADPRDAEGWAERAASRNRLDEKLAALGQARGAPGDRKAAIRPLAEVLKQAPRARAEAAVILGEIGDASAVRPLMEAIDFTGRAERDVNDANQKIATALGALGARDAIPALARLASSRDPFTQVAAIDALGAIGDPAGVGPLLAVVDDEQSEPFAIKKALLALGRIGDARAAPAVLRMLYVVRPGGSFFAEAAFAASQLGAPMSAPLSAAVQGRDAELSRWAAARGIHPAALRAKAAQVLGDVGGPGAVPALVAALGYTDAEPSAQLLVRVFAAESLGRLRAVEAVAPIGLLLNASKDADARDRYAEALVRIGDGSGLAPLRAAARGGSLDAREGPLDALSLLGGETERPLVEDALRSCATGCPATRKAELQGMVARLDAARACAGGMVCWAGKLDDGSAAVRDRAALEVGRAGDSTQAGQLAGALVKPVQSDADLAARYHAVLGLDWLSRRAPLGAKGAELASAIDKMVAGDKGRTLTAAVNEDALRLAGRLRRTAP
;
A
#
# COMPACT_ATOMS: atom_id res chain seq x y z
N MET A 1 27.82 45.58 59.53
CA MET A 1 27.23 44.94 58.37
C MET A 1 27.73 45.69 57.14
N ARG A 2 28.64 45.07 56.38
CA ARG A 2 29.31 45.74 55.26
C ARG A 2 28.47 45.57 53.99
N HIS A 3 28.08 46.66 53.37
CA HIS A 3 27.41 46.71 52.09
C HIS A 3 28.26 46.03 50.99
N LEU A 4 27.82 44.92 50.51
CA LEU A 4 28.35 44.31 49.29
C LEU A 4 28.02 45.28 48.12
N ARG A 5 29.06 45.75 47.41
CA ARG A 5 29.00 46.72 46.35
C ARG A 5 28.14 46.19 45.17
N PRO A 6 27.32 47.05 44.55
CA PRO A 6 26.48 46.67 43.38
C PRO A 6 27.29 46.14 42.17
N ALA A 7 28.59 46.43 42.12
CA ALA A 7 29.51 45.94 41.11
C ALA A 7 29.73 44.42 41.14
N ALA A 8 29.68 43.78 42.35
CA ALA A 8 29.85 42.32 42.47
C ALA A 8 28.61 41.52 41.98
N LEU A 9 27.42 42.09 42.13
CA LEU A 9 26.18 41.52 41.59
C LEU A 9 26.10 41.64 40.05
N ALA A 10 26.61 42.74 39.46
CA ALA A 10 26.69 42.88 38.03
C ALA A 10 27.71 41.94 37.38
N VAL A 11 28.83 41.67 38.05
CA VAL A 11 29.83 40.72 37.54
C VAL A 11 29.33 39.27 37.67
N LEU A 12 28.59 38.91 38.74
CA LEU A 12 27.95 37.58 38.84
C LEU A 12 26.84 37.38 37.78
N ALA A 13 26.05 38.43 37.48
CA ALA A 13 25.06 38.39 36.44
C ALA A 13 25.69 38.30 35.02
N LEU A 14 26.86 38.92 34.81
CA LEU A 14 27.62 38.82 33.57
C LEU A 14 28.31 37.45 33.42
N LEU A 15 28.74 36.82 34.51
CA LEU A 15 29.34 35.49 34.49
C LEU A 15 28.29 34.37 34.28
N SER A 16 27.07 34.57 34.79
CA SER A 16 25.96 33.62 34.52
C SER A 16 25.45 33.73 33.08
N ALA A 17 25.62 34.87 32.42
CA ALA A 17 25.27 35.06 31.00
C ALA A 17 26.26 34.38 30.04
N CYS A 18 27.41 33.89 30.51
CA CYS A 18 28.42 33.19 29.70
C CYS A 18 28.41 31.67 29.89
N ALA A 19 27.62 31.11 30.79
CA ALA A 19 27.45 29.66 30.95
C ALA A 19 26.59 29.10 29.83
N ASP A 20 26.92 27.92 29.30
CA ASP A 20 26.10 27.25 28.33
C ASP A 20 24.76 26.83 28.96
N PRO A 21 23.64 27.00 28.26
CA PRO A 21 22.34 26.52 28.70
C PRO A 21 22.35 25.01 28.96
N ARG A 22 21.53 24.56 29.93
CA ARG A 22 21.45 23.16 30.31
C ARG A 22 20.23 22.43 29.73
N ASP A 23 19.28 23.18 29.19
CA ASP A 23 17.99 22.68 28.68
C ASP A 23 17.62 23.26 27.32
N ALA A 24 16.54 22.73 26.75
CA ALA A 24 16.06 23.11 25.42
C ALA A 24 15.59 24.56 25.36
N GLU A 25 14.96 25.10 26.41
CA GLU A 25 14.49 26.48 26.49
C GLU A 25 15.66 27.45 26.42
N GLY A 26 16.65 27.32 27.30
CA GLY A 26 17.82 28.20 27.34
C GLY A 26 18.64 28.17 26.05
N TRP A 27 18.77 27.04 25.38
CA TRP A 27 19.41 26.96 24.06
C TRP A 27 18.57 27.67 22.97
N ALA A 28 17.23 27.55 23.02
CA ALA A 28 16.34 28.25 22.10
C ALA A 28 16.37 29.78 22.33
N GLU A 29 16.40 30.26 23.58
CA GLU A 29 16.60 31.66 23.93
C GLU A 29 17.94 32.21 23.43
N ARG A 30 19.00 31.42 23.58
CA ARG A 30 20.32 31.75 23.04
C ARG A 30 20.28 31.87 21.52
N ALA A 31 19.60 30.96 20.82
CA ALA A 31 19.41 31.04 19.37
C ALA A 31 18.63 32.31 18.97
N ALA A 32 17.57 32.65 19.71
CA ALA A 32 16.77 33.85 19.45
C ALA A 32 17.56 35.15 19.62
N SER A 33 18.47 35.21 20.60
CA SER A 33 19.23 36.40 20.95
C SER A 33 20.52 36.64 20.14
N ARG A 34 21.06 35.59 19.48
CA ARG A 34 22.30 35.74 18.69
C ARG A 34 22.06 36.49 17.37
N ASN A 35 23.03 37.23 16.90
CA ASN A 35 22.96 37.97 15.63
C ASN A 35 23.61 37.18 14.48
N ARG A 36 24.63 36.41 14.77
CA ARG A 36 25.35 35.62 13.75
C ARG A 36 24.62 34.29 13.47
N LEU A 37 24.47 33.98 12.19
CA LEU A 37 23.73 32.79 11.73
C LEU A 37 24.37 31.47 12.20
N ASP A 38 25.71 31.38 12.15
CA ASP A 38 26.45 30.20 12.59
C ASP A 38 26.22 29.89 14.09
N GLU A 39 26.23 30.93 14.93
CA GLU A 39 25.95 30.80 16.36
C GLU A 39 24.48 30.38 16.63
N LYS A 40 23.54 30.93 15.84
CA LYS A 40 22.12 30.53 15.91
C LYS A 40 21.94 29.04 15.59
N LEU A 41 22.49 28.60 14.46
CA LEU A 41 22.36 27.21 14.02
C LEU A 41 23.02 26.25 15.02
N ALA A 42 24.17 26.63 15.60
CA ALA A 42 24.79 25.83 16.64
C ALA A 42 23.89 25.72 17.90
N ALA A 43 23.28 26.85 18.33
CA ALA A 43 22.38 26.86 19.49
C ALA A 43 21.09 26.04 19.22
N LEU A 44 20.51 26.12 18.00
CA LEU A 44 19.35 25.32 17.59
C LEU A 44 19.69 23.81 17.59
N GLY A 45 20.87 23.45 17.10
CA GLY A 45 21.35 22.05 17.14
C GLY A 45 21.42 21.51 18.59
N GLN A 46 21.88 22.35 19.52
CA GLN A 46 21.89 22.00 20.94
C GLN A 46 20.47 21.92 21.53
N ALA A 47 19.59 22.88 21.22
CA ALA A 47 18.20 22.91 21.67
C ALA A 47 17.43 21.63 21.28
N ARG A 48 17.70 21.10 20.08
CA ARG A 48 17.07 19.88 19.55
C ARG A 48 17.38 18.64 20.40
N GLY A 49 18.61 18.52 20.88
CA GLY A 49 19.09 17.37 21.67
C GLY A 49 19.08 17.56 23.19
N ALA A 50 18.79 18.78 23.68
CA ALA A 50 18.89 19.09 25.11
C ALA A 50 17.79 18.42 25.94
N PRO A 51 18.08 18.07 27.20
CA PRO A 51 17.08 17.53 28.12
C PRO A 51 16.10 18.62 28.60
N GLY A 52 15.07 18.21 29.34
CA GLY A 52 14.11 19.11 29.99
C GLY A 52 12.76 19.19 29.28
N ASP A 53 11.94 20.14 29.72
CA ASP A 53 10.63 20.41 29.10
C ASP A 53 10.80 21.10 27.76
N ARG A 54 10.63 20.31 26.68
CA ARG A 54 10.75 20.84 25.33
C ARG A 54 9.66 21.87 24.97
N LYS A 55 8.51 21.87 25.67
CA LYS A 55 7.43 22.82 25.42
C LYS A 55 7.82 24.24 25.82
N ALA A 56 8.64 24.43 26.84
CA ALA A 56 9.16 25.73 27.24
C ALA A 56 9.96 26.41 26.11
N ALA A 57 10.61 25.62 25.24
CA ALA A 57 11.35 26.14 24.08
C ALA A 57 10.46 26.72 22.95
N ILE A 58 9.14 26.48 22.94
CA ILE A 58 8.26 26.92 21.84
C ILE A 58 8.29 28.45 21.69
N ARG A 59 8.19 29.20 22.78
CA ARG A 59 8.18 30.66 22.74
C ARG A 59 9.46 31.24 22.13
N PRO A 60 10.67 30.92 22.61
CA PRO A 60 11.89 31.42 21.98
C PRO A 60 12.09 30.89 20.55
N LEU A 61 11.69 29.66 20.21
CA LEU A 61 11.73 29.17 18.84
C LEU A 61 10.80 29.95 17.90
N ALA A 62 9.62 30.39 18.38
CA ALA A 62 8.72 31.26 17.61
C ALA A 62 9.37 32.62 17.26
N GLU A 63 10.23 33.17 18.11
CA GLU A 63 11.01 34.36 17.77
C GLU A 63 12.10 34.08 16.72
N VAL A 64 12.68 32.87 16.72
CA VAL A 64 13.63 32.46 15.67
C VAL A 64 12.93 32.30 14.31
N LEU A 65 11.67 31.89 14.27
CA LEU A 65 10.90 31.79 13.02
C LEU A 65 10.79 33.13 12.25
N LYS A 66 10.88 34.27 12.94
CA LYS A 66 10.83 35.61 12.34
C LYS A 66 12.16 36.08 11.73
N GLN A 67 13.20 35.25 11.84
CA GLN A 67 14.57 35.63 11.49
C GLN A 67 14.98 35.03 10.13
N ALA A 68 16.30 34.95 9.89
CA ALA A 68 16.86 34.47 8.63
C ALA A 68 16.30 33.09 8.20
N PRO A 69 16.06 32.83 6.89
CA PRO A 69 15.38 31.64 6.41
C PRO A 69 16.00 30.31 6.90
N ARG A 70 17.33 30.19 6.95
CA ARG A 70 18.00 28.99 7.45
C ARG A 70 17.74 28.71 8.93
N ALA A 71 17.72 29.76 9.77
CA ALA A 71 17.38 29.60 11.19
C ALA A 71 15.88 29.28 11.37
N ARG A 72 15.02 29.87 10.53
CA ARG A 72 13.59 29.56 10.44
C ARG A 72 13.35 28.09 10.12
N ALA A 73 14.07 27.54 9.15
CA ALA A 73 13.98 26.14 8.76
C ALA A 73 14.27 25.20 9.94
N GLU A 74 15.38 25.41 10.66
CA GLU A 74 15.76 24.60 11.81
C GLU A 74 14.78 24.75 12.98
N ALA A 75 14.31 25.96 13.27
CA ALA A 75 13.29 26.18 14.30
C ALA A 75 11.98 25.46 13.96
N ALA A 76 11.56 25.44 12.70
CA ALA A 76 10.37 24.73 12.26
C ALA A 76 10.49 23.22 12.46
N VAL A 77 11.66 22.61 12.18
CA VAL A 77 11.92 21.20 12.43
C VAL A 77 11.76 20.88 13.92
N ILE A 78 12.38 21.68 14.81
CA ILE A 78 12.33 21.45 16.26
C ILE A 78 10.89 21.59 16.78
N LEU A 79 10.14 22.61 16.31
CA LEU A 79 8.73 22.80 16.68
C LEU A 79 7.85 21.62 16.24
N GLY A 80 8.08 21.10 15.04
CA GLY A 80 7.39 19.89 14.56
C GLY A 80 7.69 18.66 15.42
N GLU A 81 8.95 18.50 15.87
CA GLU A 81 9.37 17.40 16.75
C GLU A 81 8.86 17.55 18.20
N ILE A 82 8.64 18.77 18.67
CA ILE A 82 8.00 19.01 19.98
C ILE A 82 6.54 18.53 19.95
N GLY A 83 5.85 18.68 18.83
CA GLY A 83 4.51 18.13 18.64
C GLY A 83 3.40 18.88 19.39
N ASP A 84 3.62 20.12 19.84
CA ASP A 84 2.63 20.88 20.59
C ASP A 84 1.84 21.85 19.69
N ALA A 85 0.52 21.85 19.83
CA ALA A 85 -0.39 22.67 19.01
C ALA A 85 -0.14 24.19 19.11
N SER A 86 0.47 24.69 20.19
CA SER A 86 0.81 26.12 20.32
C SER A 86 1.84 26.60 19.31
N ALA A 87 2.59 25.68 18.67
CA ALA A 87 3.52 26.00 17.59
C ALA A 87 2.82 26.28 16.24
N VAL A 88 1.56 25.89 16.06
CA VAL A 88 0.85 25.98 14.76
C VAL A 88 0.77 27.41 14.27
N ARG A 89 0.29 28.35 15.10
CA ARG A 89 0.14 29.76 14.70
C ARG A 89 1.48 30.41 14.35
N PRO A 90 2.54 30.33 15.18
CA PRO A 90 3.86 30.84 14.81
C PRO A 90 4.41 30.28 13.50
N LEU A 91 4.23 28.97 13.25
CA LEU A 91 4.65 28.33 12.00
C LEU A 91 3.89 28.89 10.79
N MET A 92 2.57 29.08 10.90
CA MET A 92 1.77 29.65 9.82
C MET A 92 2.18 31.10 9.50
N GLU A 93 2.42 31.92 10.52
CA GLU A 93 2.86 33.31 10.38
C GLU A 93 4.26 33.41 9.75
N ALA A 94 5.09 32.37 9.88
CA ALA A 94 6.45 32.32 9.35
C ALA A 94 6.55 31.89 7.88
N ILE A 95 5.45 31.47 7.25
CA ILE A 95 5.45 31.08 5.83
C ILE A 95 5.72 32.32 4.96
N ASP A 96 6.69 32.23 4.08
CA ASP A 96 7.01 33.28 3.13
C ASP A 96 6.33 33.02 1.77
N PHE A 97 5.31 33.82 1.46
CA PHE A 97 4.57 33.76 0.20
C PHE A 97 5.07 34.75 -0.86
N THR A 98 6.22 35.36 -0.68
CA THR A 98 6.69 36.41 -1.61
C THR A 98 7.06 35.85 -2.99
N GLY A 99 7.14 34.54 -3.13
CA GLY A 99 7.44 33.87 -4.41
C GLY A 99 8.89 34.07 -4.86
N ARG A 100 9.77 34.54 -3.98
CA ARG A 100 11.20 34.65 -4.26
C ARG A 100 11.76 33.24 -4.44
N ALA A 101 12.43 33.00 -5.56
CA ALA A 101 13.07 31.72 -5.86
C ALA A 101 14.39 31.55 -5.09
N GLU A 102 14.42 31.96 -3.81
CA GLU A 102 15.58 31.83 -2.94
C GLU A 102 15.56 30.45 -2.28
N ARG A 103 16.63 29.70 -2.46
CA ARG A 103 16.76 28.32 -1.95
C ARG A 103 16.45 28.21 -0.45
N ASP A 104 17.01 29.13 0.35
CA ASP A 104 16.85 29.09 1.81
C ASP A 104 15.41 29.42 2.24
N VAL A 105 14.67 30.25 1.47
CA VAL A 105 13.25 30.54 1.69
C VAL A 105 12.40 29.31 1.38
N ASN A 106 12.67 28.65 0.25
CA ASN A 106 11.96 27.43 -0.13
C ASN A 106 12.21 26.30 0.88
N ASP A 107 13.46 26.13 1.34
CA ASP A 107 13.78 25.15 2.38
C ASP A 107 13.02 25.44 3.69
N ALA A 108 12.95 26.70 4.11
CA ALA A 108 12.17 27.11 5.28
C ALA A 108 10.69 26.79 5.11
N ASN A 109 10.08 27.13 3.98
CA ASN A 109 8.68 26.80 3.69
C ASN A 109 8.42 25.29 3.66
N GLN A 110 9.36 24.51 3.09
CA GLN A 110 9.30 23.05 3.10
C GLN A 110 9.27 22.49 4.54
N LYS A 111 10.19 22.96 5.41
CA LYS A 111 10.26 22.50 6.80
C LYS A 111 9.04 22.92 7.61
N ILE A 112 8.53 24.14 7.37
CA ILE A 112 7.30 24.64 8.00
C ILE A 112 6.11 23.77 7.57
N ALA A 113 5.94 23.49 6.27
CA ALA A 113 4.86 22.64 5.79
C ALA A 113 4.92 21.24 6.41
N THR A 114 6.13 20.65 6.49
CA THR A 114 6.33 19.34 7.12
C THR A 114 5.95 19.37 8.61
N ALA A 115 6.35 20.42 9.34
CA ALA A 115 6.01 20.58 10.75
C ALA A 115 4.50 20.74 10.97
N LEU A 116 3.83 21.54 10.16
CA LEU A 116 2.36 21.73 10.22
C LEU A 116 1.62 20.41 9.93
N GLY A 117 2.12 19.62 8.99
CA GLY A 117 1.59 18.27 8.71
C GLY A 117 1.75 17.33 9.91
N ALA A 118 2.94 17.31 10.53
CA ALA A 118 3.22 16.48 11.70
C ALA A 118 2.35 16.88 12.93
N LEU A 119 2.05 18.17 13.07
CA LEU A 119 1.17 18.70 14.11
C LEU A 119 -0.32 18.46 13.86
N GLY A 120 -0.72 17.94 12.69
CA GLY A 120 -2.11 17.78 12.31
C GLY A 120 -2.87 19.12 12.23
N ALA A 121 -2.21 20.19 11.82
CA ALA A 121 -2.66 21.58 11.91
C ALA A 121 -3.78 21.89 10.90
N ARG A 122 -5.04 21.65 11.26
CA ARG A 122 -6.21 21.90 10.38
C ARG A 122 -6.30 23.37 9.96
N ASP A 123 -6.02 24.29 10.87
CA ASP A 123 -6.05 25.74 10.58
C ASP A 123 -5.03 26.15 9.52
N ALA A 124 -4.00 25.34 9.29
CA ALA A 124 -2.97 25.60 8.28
C ALA A 124 -3.38 25.18 6.85
N ILE A 125 -4.49 24.47 6.65
CA ILE A 125 -4.91 23.99 5.34
C ILE A 125 -4.95 25.07 4.26
N PRO A 126 -5.49 26.29 4.49
CA PRO A 126 -5.47 27.34 3.47
C PRO A 126 -4.06 27.80 3.09
N ALA A 127 -3.15 27.85 4.05
CA ALA A 127 -1.75 28.20 3.82
C ALA A 127 -1.00 27.09 3.06
N LEU A 128 -1.22 25.82 3.46
CA LEU A 128 -0.67 24.66 2.78
C LEU A 128 -1.22 24.53 1.36
N ALA A 129 -2.49 24.86 1.11
CA ALA A 129 -3.08 24.89 -0.23
C ALA A 129 -2.34 25.86 -1.17
N ARG A 130 -1.95 27.04 -0.66
CA ARG A 130 -1.12 28.00 -1.42
C ARG A 130 0.28 27.44 -1.70
N LEU A 131 0.91 26.77 -0.72
CA LEU A 131 2.21 26.13 -0.90
C LEU A 131 2.14 24.93 -1.87
N ALA A 132 1.03 24.22 -1.93
CA ALA A 132 0.82 23.13 -2.90
C ALA A 132 0.77 23.62 -4.36
N SER A 133 0.60 24.92 -4.58
CA SER A 133 0.72 25.59 -5.88
C SER A 133 2.09 26.26 -6.09
N SER A 134 3.07 25.96 -5.24
CA SER A 134 4.44 26.52 -5.36
C SER A 134 5.12 26.04 -6.64
N ARG A 135 5.92 26.94 -7.24
CA ARG A 135 6.82 26.58 -8.36
C ARG A 135 8.05 25.79 -7.90
N ASP A 136 8.39 25.84 -6.62
CA ASP A 136 9.45 25.01 -6.05
C ASP A 136 8.89 23.61 -5.78
N PRO A 137 9.41 22.56 -6.45
CA PRO A 137 8.84 21.23 -6.38
C PRO A 137 8.95 20.61 -4.98
N PHE A 138 9.97 20.96 -4.21
CA PHE A 138 10.15 20.44 -2.86
C PHE A 138 9.15 21.04 -1.88
N THR A 139 8.91 22.36 -1.96
CA THR A 139 7.88 23.05 -1.18
C THR A 139 6.49 22.54 -1.55
N GLN A 140 6.20 22.38 -2.86
CA GLN A 140 4.96 21.84 -3.36
C GLN A 140 4.68 20.45 -2.76
N VAL A 141 5.65 19.54 -2.87
CA VAL A 141 5.52 18.17 -2.37
C VAL A 141 5.36 18.13 -0.85
N ALA A 142 6.12 18.94 -0.10
CA ALA A 142 5.98 19.01 1.36
C ALA A 142 4.58 19.49 1.78
N ALA A 143 4.00 20.44 1.07
CA ALA A 143 2.65 20.91 1.32
C ALA A 143 1.59 19.85 1.00
N ILE A 144 1.75 19.12 -0.11
CA ILE A 144 0.88 17.99 -0.50
C ILE A 144 0.94 16.87 0.56
N ASP A 145 2.14 16.48 0.98
CA ASP A 145 2.33 15.46 2.01
C ASP A 145 1.73 15.92 3.36
N ALA A 146 1.86 17.21 3.70
CA ALA A 146 1.26 17.80 4.91
C ALA A 146 -0.28 17.76 4.87
N LEU A 147 -0.91 18.15 3.76
CA LEU A 147 -2.36 18.05 3.57
C LEU A 147 -2.84 16.59 3.74
N GLY A 148 -2.11 15.63 3.18
CA GLY A 148 -2.40 14.21 3.35
C GLY A 148 -2.19 13.71 4.78
N ALA A 149 -1.21 14.23 5.52
CA ALA A 149 -0.92 13.88 6.90
C ALA A 149 -1.99 14.44 7.88
N ILE A 150 -2.47 15.66 7.62
CA ILE A 150 -3.57 16.28 8.39
C ILE A 150 -4.86 15.46 8.24
N GLY A 151 -5.10 14.89 7.04
CA GLY A 151 -6.24 14.00 6.81
C GLY A 151 -7.61 14.66 6.83
N ASP A 152 -7.67 15.99 6.76
CA ASP A 152 -8.95 16.73 6.81
C ASP A 152 -9.57 16.87 5.40
N PRO A 153 -10.90 16.65 5.25
CA PRO A 153 -11.61 16.80 3.98
C PRO A 153 -11.46 18.17 3.29
N ALA A 154 -11.12 19.23 4.01
CA ALA A 154 -10.82 20.54 3.43
C ALA A 154 -9.57 20.54 2.53
N GLY A 155 -8.65 19.58 2.72
CA GLY A 155 -7.47 19.38 1.88
C GLY A 155 -7.77 18.81 0.50
N VAL A 156 -8.95 18.23 0.26
CA VAL A 156 -9.29 17.54 -1.00
C VAL A 156 -9.28 18.49 -2.19
N GLY A 157 -9.92 19.66 -2.09
CA GLY A 157 -9.97 20.63 -3.19
C GLY A 157 -8.58 21.05 -3.69
N PRO A 158 -7.67 21.50 -2.82
CA PRO A 158 -6.29 21.81 -3.20
C PRO A 158 -5.54 20.65 -3.86
N LEU A 159 -5.71 19.43 -3.36
CA LEU A 159 -5.06 18.24 -3.94
C LEU A 159 -5.63 17.88 -5.31
N LEU A 160 -6.95 18.01 -5.50
CA LEU A 160 -7.59 17.83 -6.81
C LEU A 160 -7.08 18.87 -7.83
N ALA A 161 -6.86 20.12 -7.41
CA ALA A 161 -6.28 21.12 -8.28
C ALA A 161 -4.88 20.72 -8.80
N VAL A 162 -4.06 20.07 -7.98
CA VAL A 162 -2.75 19.53 -8.42
C VAL A 162 -2.92 18.37 -9.39
N VAL A 163 -3.88 17.46 -9.15
CA VAL A 163 -4.12 16.27 -10.00
C VAL A 163 -4.67 16.67 -11.37
N ASP A 164 -5.56 17.65 -11.41
CA ASP A 164 -6.24 18.10 -12.65
C ASP A 164 -5.40 19.10 -13.45
N ASP A 165 -4.36 19.68 -12.88
CA ASP A 165 -3.46 20.59 -13.59
C ASP A 165 -2.50 19.82 -14.51
N GLU A 166 -2.64 20.07 -15.83
CA GLU A 166 -1.79 19.43 -16.85
C GLU A 166 -0.33 19.87 -16.79
N GLN A 167 -0.02 20.99 -16.15
CA GLN A 167 1.34 21.50 -15.96
C GLN A 167 2.01 21.00 -14.68
N SER A 168 1.25 20.35 -13.80
CA SER A 168 1.82 19.78 -12.57
C SER A 168 2.83 18.68 -12.90
N GLU A 169 3.94 18.70 -12.20
CA GLU A 169 4.99 17.67 -12.31
C GLU A 169 4.44 16.28 -11.95
N PRO A 170 4.79 15.22 -12.70
CA PRO A 170 4.28 13.87 -12.45
C PRO A 170 4.47 13.40 -11.00
N PHE A 171 5.58 13.77 -10.36
CA PHE A 171 5.86 13.40 -8.98
C PHE A 171 4.89 14.08 -7.98
N ALA A 172 4.53 15.34 -8.21
CA ALA A 172 3.54 16.06 -7.40
C ALA A 172 2.15 15.42 -7.52
N ILE A 173 1.75 15.05 -8.75
CA ILE A 173 0.48 14.33 -9.01
C ILE A 173 0.44 13.00 -8.26
N LYS A 174 1.51 12.20 -8.32
CA LYS A 174 1.62 10.93 -7.59
C LYS A 174 1.45 11.12 -6.09
N LYS A 175 2.09 12.15 -5.53
CA LYS A 175 1.96 12.52 -4.12
C LYS A 175 0.55 12.98 -3.77
N ALA A 176 -0.09 13.77 -4.62
CA ALA A 176 -1.46 14.22 -4.42
C ALA A 176 -2.47 13.05 -4.43
N LEU A 177 -2.31 12.08 -5.34
CA LEU A 177 -3.12 10.84 -5.33
C LEU A 177 -2.98 10.08 -4.02
N LEU A 178 -1.75 9.89 -3.52
CA LEU A 178 -1.51 9.22 -2.24
C LEU A 178 -2.13 10.00 -1.07
N ALA A 179 -2.06 11.34 -1.09
CA ALA A 179 -2.66 12.19 -0.08
C ALA A 179 -4.19 12.13 -0.10
N LEU A 180 -4.82 12.14 -1.30
CA LEU A 180 -6.25 11.95 -1.48
C LEU A 180 -6.73 10.60 -0.93
N GLY A 181 -5.96 9.54 -1.19
CA GLY A 181 -6.22 8.22 -0.61
C GLY A 181 -6.19 8.23 0.92
N ARG A 182 -5.20 8.90 1.54
CA ARG A 182 -5.10 9.03 3.01
C ARG A 182 -6.27 9.80 3.62
N ILE A 183 -6.73 10.87 2.96
CA ILE A 183 -7.90 11.64 3.42
C ILE A 183 -9.16 10.80 3.35
N GLY A 184 -9.32 9.94 2.33
CA GLY A 184 -10.43 9.01 2.22
C GLY A 184 -11.78 9.64 1.84
N ASP A 185 -11.81 10.89 1.37
CA ASP A 185 -13.05 11.59 1.02
C ASP A 185 -13.56 11.20 -0.37
N ALA A 186 -14.86 10.89 -0.46
CA ALA A 186 -15.53 10.43 -1.68
C ALA A 186 -15.41 11.40 -2.88
N ARG A 187 -15.22 12.69 -2.63
CA ARG A 187 -15.04 13.71 -3.69
C ARG A 187 -13.81 13.45 -4.56
N ALA A 188 -12.83 12.68 -4.07
CA ALA A 188 -11.66 12.31 -4.84
C ALA A 188 -11.94 11.20 -5.88
N ALA A 189 -13.02 10.42 -5.75
CA ALA A 189 -13.27 9.23 -6.54
C ALA A 189 -13.26 9.47 -8.07
N PRO A 190 -13.89 10.52 -8.64
CA PRO A 190 -13.86 10.74 -10.09
C PRO A 190 -12.45 11.02 -10.64
N ALA A 191 -11.65 11.80 -9.93
CA ALA A 191 -10.28 12.10 -10.33
C ALA A 191 -9.40 10.86 -10.23
N VAL A 192 -9.46 10.12 -9.11
CA VAL A 192 -8.73 8.87 -8.92
C VAL A 192 -9.09 7.85 -10.00
N LEU A 193 -10.37 7.72 -10.36
CA LEU A 193 -10.81 6.82 -11.44
C LEU A 193 -10.16 7.19 -12.78
N ARG A 194 -10.18 8.48 -13.18
CA ARG A 194 -9.53 8.94 -14.42
C ARG A 194 -8.02 8.66 -14.42
N MET A 195 -7.35 8.89 -13.29
CA MET A 195 -5.90 8.73 -13.18
C MET A 195 -5.43 7.28 -13.30
N LEU A 196 -6.30 6.27 -13.18
CA LEU A 196 -5.98 4.87 -13.54
C LEU A 196 -5.55 4.71 -15.00
N TYR A 197 -5.96 5.62 -15.88
CA TYR A 197 -5.77 5.50 -17.33
C TYR A 197 -4.78 6.52 -17.90
N VAL A 198 -4.42 7.53 -17.12
CA VAL A 198 -3.53 8.60 -17.59
C VAL A 198 -2.09 8.11 -17.63
N VAL A 199 -1.44 8.37 -18.77
CA VAL A 199 0.00 8.20 -18.99
C VAL A 199 0.54 9.53 -19.49
N ARG A 200 1.62 10.04 -18.89
CA ARG A 200 2.33 11.27 -19.30
C ARG A 200 3.81 10.97 -19.50
N PRO A 201 4.58 11.88 -20.11
CA PRO A 201 6.03 11.82 -20.01
C PRO A 201 6.42 11.71 -18.53
N GLY A 202 7.23 10.69 -18.17
CA GLY A 202 7.53 10.35 -16.77
C GLY A 202 6.73 9.18 -16.19
N GLY A 203 5.79 8.59 -16.95
CA GLY A 203 5.18 7.30 -16.63
C GLY A 203 3.67 7.31 -16.42
N SER A 204 3.17 6.18 -15.95
CA SER A 204 1.76 5.96 -15.59
C SER A 204 1.50 6.40 -14.15
N PHE A 205 0.26 6.78 -13.88
CA PHE A 205 -0.23 7.04 -12.53
C PHE A 205 -1.06 5.88 -11.96
N PHE A 206 -1.11 4.76 -12.69
CA PHE A 206 -1.96 3.62 -12.34
C PHE A 206 -1.71 3.11 -10.92
N ALA A 207 -0.45 2.94 -10.52
CA ALA A 207 -0.11 2.38 -9.22
C ALA A 207 -0.59 3.27 -8.07
N GLU A 208 -0.33 4.59 -8.14
CA GLU A 208 -0.73 5.54 -7.11
C GLU A 208 -2.26 5.74 -7.09
N ALA A 209 -2.91 5.75 -8.26
CA ALA A 209 -4.37 5.83 -8.36
C ALA A 209 -5.06 4.56 -7.86
N ALA A 210 -4.54 3.37 -8.16
CA ALA A 210 -5.05 2.10 -7.64
C ALA A 210 -4.90 2.03 -6.11
N PHE A 211 -3.75 2.46 -5.58
CA PHE A 211 -3.54 2.56 -4.14
C PHE A 211 -4.54 3.55 -3.52
N ALA A 212 -4.69 4.74 -4.08
CA ALA A 212 -5.67 5.73 -3.60
C ALA A 212 -7.10 5.16 -3.64
N ALA A 213 -7.48 4.47 -4.72
CA ALA A 213 -8.78 3.82 -4.83
C ALA A 213 -9.00 2.78 -3.72
N SER A 214 -7.99 1.97 -3.40
CA SER A 214 -8.05 1.00 -2.31
C SER A 214 -8.20 1.66 -0.94
N GLN A 215 -7.59 2.82 -0.73
CA GLN A 215 -7.72 3.60 0.50
C GLN A 215 -9.10 4.30 0.62
N LEU A 216 -9.62 4.82 -0.49
CA LEU A 216 -10.97 5.38 -0.56
C LEU A 216 -12.04 4.31 -0.26
N GLY A 217 -11.83 3.08 -0.71
CA GLY A 217 -12.71 1.95 -0.42
C GLY A 217 -14.10 2.10 -1.04
N ALA A 218 -15.15 2.03 -0.22
CA ALA A 218 -16.55 1.98 -0.69
C ALA A 218 -16.95 3.06 -1.72
N PRO A 219 -16.52 4.33 -1.64
CA PRO A 219 -16.76 5.34 -2.66
C PRO A 219 -16.33 4.96 -4.07
N MET A 220 -15.33 4.09 -4.21
CA MET A 220 -14.82 3.64 -5.51
C MET A 220 -15.61 2.45 -6.10
N SER A 221 -16.36 1.71 -5.30
CA SER A 221 -17.02 0.46 -5.74
C SER A 221 -17.99 0.68 -6.91
N ALA A 222 -18.91 1.64 -6.80
CA ALA A 222 -19.89 1.92 -7.85
C ALA A 222 -19.25 2.50 -9.13
N PRO A 223 -18.35 3.52 -9.08
CA PRO A 223 -17.65 4.00 -10.25
C PRO A 223 -16.84 2.93 -10.98
N LEU A 224 -16.08 2.11 -10.24
CA LEU A 224 -15.30 1.02 -10.83
C LEU A 224 -16.21 -0.06 -11.44
N SER A 225 -17.32 -0.43 -10.79
CA SER A 225 -18.29 -1.38 -11.33
C SER A 225 -18.92 -0.86 -12.64
N ALA A 226 -19.25 0.42 -12.71
CA ALA A 226 -19.75 1.05 -13.93
C ALA A 226 -18.70 1.05 -15.05
N ALA A 227 -17.43 1.32 -14.73
CA ALA A 227 -16.32 1.26 -15.67
C ALA A 227 -16.08 -0.16 -16.21
N VAL A 228 -16.10 -1.18 -15.35
CA VAL A 228 -15.98 -2.61 -15.73
C VAL A 228 -17.09 -3.00 -16.73
N GLN A 229 -18.31 -2.54 -16.50
CA GLN A 229 -19.46 -2.85 -17.34
C GLN A 229 -19.56 -1.94 -18.57
N GLY A 230 -18.73 -0.88 -18.68
CA GLY A 230 -18.81 0.12 -19.75
C GLY A 230 -20.08 0.97 -19.69
N ARG A 231 -20.68 1.13 -18.50
CA ARG A 231 -21.89 1.95 -18.29
C ARG A 231 -21.59 3.40 -17.95
N ASP A 232 -20.33 3.74 -17.69
CA ASP A 232 -19.89 5.12 -17.51
C ASP A 232 -19.66 5.77 -18.88
N ALA A 233 -20.68 6.48 -19.37
CA ALA A 233 -20.64 7.12 -20.69
C ALA A 233 -19.69 8.32 -20.74
N GLU A 234 -19.46 9.03 -19.63
CA GLU A 234 -18.53 10.15 -19.54
C GLU A 234 -17.09 9.64 -19.61
N LEU A 235 -16.74 8.65 -18.78
CA LEU A 235 -15.45 8.02 -18.81
C LEU A 235 -15.16 7.36 -20.16
N SER A 236 -16.14 6.71 -20.76
CA SER A 236 -16.00 6.06 -22.09
C SER A 236 -15.70 7.08 -23.19
N ARG A 237 -16.39 8.22 -23.22
CA ARG A 237 -16.14 9.32 -24.18
C ARG A 237 -14.77 9.95 -23.94
N TRP A 238 -14.42 10.20 -22.68
CA TRP A 238 -13.12 10.74 -22.29
C TRP A 238 -11.95 9.82 -22.69
N ALA A 239 -12.12 8.50 -22.51
CA ALA A 239 -11.14 7.49 -22.90
C ALA A 239 -11.00 7.38 -24.42
N ALA A 240 -12.12 7.35 -25.16
CA ALA A 240 -12.13 7.29 -26.62
C ALA A 240 -11.41 8.50 -27.24
N ALA A 241 -11.62 9.71 -26.71
CA ALA A 241 -10.92 10.92 -27.15
C ALA A 241 -9.39 10.85 -26.97
N ARG A 242 -8.91 9.93 -26.14
CA ARG A 242 -7.48 9.67 -25.86
C ARG A 242 -6.95 8.39 -26.49
N GLY A 243 -7.74 7.73 -27.34
CA GLY A 243 -7.35 6.48 -28.00
C GLY A 243 -7.24 5.29 -27.03
N ILE A 244 -7.86 5.36 -25.85
CA ILE A 244 -7.84 4.26 -24.89
C ILE A 244 -8.88 3.22 -25.29
N HIS A 245 -8.43 1.99 -25.57
CA HIS A 245 -9.30 0.89 -25.97
C HIS A 245 -10.29 0.52 -24.86
N PRO A 246 -11.58 0.26 -25.16
CA PRO A 246 -12.59 -0.11 -24.15
C PRO A 246 -12.20 -1.31 -23.28
N ALA A 247 -11.52 -2.31 -23.84
CA ALA A 247 -11.03 -3.46 -23.09
C ALA A 247 -9.97 -3.07 -22.04
N ALA A 248 -9.04 -2.18 -22.37
CA ALA A 248 -8.03 -1.69 -21.43
C ALA A 248 -8.66 -0.92 -20.27
N LEU A 249 -9.71 -0.14 -20.57
CA LEU A 249 -10.49 0.58 -19.56
C LEU A 249 -11.17 -0.41 -18.60
N ARG A 250 -11.87 -1.42 -19.14
CA ARG A 250 -12.57 -2.45 -18.34
C ARG A 250 -11.59 -3.29 -17.51
N ALA A 251 -10.48 -3.73 -18.12
CA ALA A 251 -9.49 -4.59 -17.46
C ALA A 251 -8.83 -3.89 -16.26
N LYS A 252 -8.39 -2.64 -16.43
CA LYS A 252 -7.81 -1.85 -15.32
C LYS A 252 -8.83 -1.59 -14.20
N ALA A 253 -10.08 -1.25 -14.58
CA ALA A 253 -11.15 -1.10 -13.60
C ALA A 253 -11.43 -2.41 -12.86
N ALA A 254 -11.46 -3.55 -13.56
CA ALA A 254 -11.65 -4.86 -12.96
C ALA A 254 -10.55 -5.19 -11.96
N GLN A 255 -9.28 -4.94 -12.32
CA GLN A 255 -8.14 -5.14 -11.44
C GLN A 255 -8.27 -4.37 -10.13
N VAL A 256 -8.60 -3.09 -10.21
CA VAL A 256 -8.75 -2.23 -9.02
C VAL A 256 -10.02 -2.59 -8.22
N LEU A 257 -11.10 -2.97 -8.90
CA LEU A 257 -12.34 -3.39 -8.24
C LEU A 257 -12.15 -4.66 -7.39
N GLY A 258 -11.26 -5.56 -7.81
CA GLY A 258 -10.86 -6.72 -7.01
C GLY A 258 -10.20 -6.35 -5.67
N ASP A 259 -9.52 -5.20 -5.62
CA ASP A 259 -8.86 -4.70 -4.40
C ASP A 259 -9.82 -3.90 -3.51
N VAL A 260 -10.70 -3.13 -4.13
CA VAL A 260 -11.69 -2.29 -3.44
C VAL A 260 -12.85 -3.14 -2.91
N GLY A 261 -13.38 -4.03 -3.74
CA GLY A 261 -14.59 -4.81 -3.42
C GLY A 261 -15.85 -3.95 -3.31
N GLY A 262 -16.73 -4.36 -2.43
CA GLY A 262 -17.96 -3.64 -2.08
C GLY A 262 -19.20 -4.07 -2.87
N PRO A 263 -20.35 -3.42 -2.61
CA PRO A 263 -21.61 -3.78 -3.24
C PRO A 263 -21.55 -3.65 -4.75
N GLY A 264 -22.02 -4.68 -5.48
CA GLY A 264 -22.04 -4.70 -6.94
C GLY A 264 -20.71 -5.09 -7.61
N ALA A 265 -19.60 -5.24 -6.86
CA ALA A 265 -18.31 -5.64 -7.42
C ALA A 265 -18.35 -7.04 -8.04
N VAL A 266 -18.81 -8.04 -7.30
CA VAL A 266 -18.88 -9.42 -7.78
C VAL A 266 -19.81 -9.55 -8.99
N PRO A 267 -21.06 -9.05 -9.00
CA PRO A 267 -21.91 -9.09 -10.20
C PRO A 267 -21.28 -8.39 -11.41
N ALA A 268 -20.60 -7.26 -11.23
CA ALA A 268 -19.96 -6.54 -12.32
C ALA A 268 -18.81 -7.36 -12.93
N LEU A 269 -17.98 -7.98 -12.09
CA LEU A 269 -16.86 -8.82 -12.53
C LEU A 269 -17.34 -10.15 -13.15
N VAL A 270 -18.39 -10.77 -12.63
CA VAL A 270 -19.01 -11.97 -13.23
C VAL A 270 -19.54 -11.63 -14.64
N ALA A 271 -20.20 -10.48 -14.80
CA ALA A 271 -20.64 -10.04 -16.13
C ALA A 271 -19.44 -9.80 -17.09
N ALA A 272 -18.31 -9.34 -16.58
CA ALA A 272 -17.10 -9.10 -17.37
C ALA A 272 -16.43 -10.42 -17.86
N LEU A 273 -16.66 -11.57 -17.22
CA LEU A 273 -16.24 -12.88 -17.75
C LEU A 273 -16.90 -13.18 -19.10
N GLY A 274 -18.10 -12.64 -19.34
CA GLY A 274 -18.81 -12.76 -20.61
C GLY A 274 -18.43 -11.70 -21.67
N TYR A 275 -17.43 -10.83 -21.39
CA TYR A 275 -17.04 -9.79 -22.34
C TYR A 275 -16.60 -10.36 -23.69
N THR A 276 -17.09 -9.74 -24.77
CA THR A 276 -16.73 -10.09 -26.15
C THR A 276 -16.12 -8.88 -26.85
N ASP A 277 -15.12 -9.13 -27.68
CA ASP A 277 -14.44 -8.12 -28.48
C ASP A 277 -14.09 -8.69 -29.87
N ALA A 278 -13.93 -7.82 -30.85
CA ALA A 278 -13.45 -8.21 -32.18
C ALA A 278 -12.00 -8.71 -32.12
N GLU A 279 -11.20 -8.17 -31.18
CA GLU A 279 -9.84 -8.60 -30.94
C GLU A 279 -9.80 -9.66 -29.82
N PRO A 280 -9.38 -10.91 -30.13
CA PRO A 280 -9.32 -11.99 -29.12
C PRO A 280 -8.43 -11.64 -27.91
N SER A 281 -7.33 -10.92 -28.12
CA SER A 281 -6.44 -10.45 -27.05
C SER A 281 -7.12 -9.46 -26.11
N ALA A 282 -7.91 -8.52 -26.64
CA ALA A 282 -8.69 -7.56 -25.87
C ALA A 282 -9.78 -8.26 -25.03
N GLN A 283 -10.47 -9.22 -25.66
CA GLN A 283 -11.45 -10.08 -24.97
C GLN A 283 -10.80 -10.85 -23.82
N LEU A 284 -9.66 -11.51 -24.07
CA LEU A 284 -8.94 -12.30 -23.09
C LEU A 284 -8.48 -11.44 -21.92
N LEU A 285 -7.94 -10.24 -22.20
CA LEU A 285 -7.48 -9.29 -21.18
C LEU A 285 -8.56 -9.00 -20.13
N VAL A 286 -9.77 -8.65 -20.57
CA VAL A 286 -10.88 -8.33 -19.66
C VAL A 286 -11.28 -9.54 -18.83
N ARG A 287 -11.41 -10.71 -19.46
CA ARG A 287 -11.83 -11.95 -18.80
C ARG A 287 -10.84 -12.40 -17.75
N VAL A 288 -9.54 -12.34 -18.05
CA VAL A 288 -8.49 -12.72 -17.12
C VAL A 288 -8.46 -11.79 -15.90
N PHE A 289 -8.45 -10.48 -16.10
CA PHE A 289 -8.45 -9.56 -14.95
C PHE A 289 -9.74 -9.63 -14.13
N ALA A 290 -10.88 -9.93 -14.76
CA ALA A 290 -12.12 -10.19 -14.03
C ALA A 290 -12.04 -11.47 -13.18
N ALA A 291 -11.50 -12.57 -13.72
CA ALA A 291 -11.31 -13.82 -12.99
C ALA A 291 -10.34 -13.66 -11.81
N GLU A 292 -9.19 -13.04 -12.02
CA GLU A 292 -8.23 -12.75 -10.95
C GLU A 292 -8.87 -11.92 -9.82
N SER A 293 -9.68 -10.93 -10.18
CA SER A 293 -10.36 -10.06 -9.22
C SER A 293 -11.45 -10.79 -8.45
N LEU A 294 -12.19 -11.69 -9.11
CA LEU A 294 -13.14 -12.58 -8.46
C LEU A 294 -12.43 -13.57 -7.51
N GLY A 295 -11.24 -14.02 -7.90
CA GLY A 295 -10.35 -14.77 -7.01
C GLY A 295 -10.00 -14.00 -5.74
N ARG A 296 -9.54 -12.75 -5.87
CA ARG A 296 -9.24 -11.86 -4.73
C ARG A 296 -10.45 -11.60 -3.83
N LEU A 297 -11.65 -11.49 -4.42
CA LEU A 297 -12.91 -11.32 -3.69
C LEU A 297 -13.45 -12.64 -3.12
N ARG A 298 -12.88 -13.79 -3.49
CA ARG A 298 -13.36 -15.12 -3.11
C ARG A 298 -14.82 -15.38 -3.51
N ALA A 299 -15.18 -14.93 -4.70
CA ALA A 299 -16.55 -14.99 -5.21
C ALA A 299 -16.89 -16.43 -5.64
N VAL A 300 -17.55 -17.19 -4.78
CA VAL A 300 -17.92 -18.60 -5.04
C VAL A 300 -18.85 -18.71 -6.26
N GLU A 301 -19.71 -17.74 -6.48
CA GLU A 301 -20.60 -17.64 -7.65
C GLU A 301 -19.85 -17.53 -8.98
N ALA A 302 -18.56 -17.20 -8.96
CA ALA A 302 -17.71 -17.13 -10.14
C ALA A 302 -17.06 -18.47 -10.52
N VAL A 303 -17.11 -19.48 -9.65
CA VAL A 303 -16.46 -20.79 -9.90
C VAL A 303 -16.93 -21.43 -11.19
N ALA A 304 -18.24 -21.49 -11.42
CA ALA A 304 -18.79 -22.10 -12.62
C ALA A 304 -18.41 -21.33 -13.91
N PRO A 305 -18.59 -19.99 -14.01
CA PRO A 305 -18.20 -19.26 -15.22
C PRO A 305 -16.67 -19.25 -15.45
N ILE A 306 -15.83 -19.17 -14.41
CA ILE A 306 -14.38 -19.30 -14.56
C ILE A 306 -14.02 -20.71 -15.05
N GLY A 307 -14.64 -21.75 -14.50
CA GLY A 307 -14.45 -23.13 -14.93
C GLY A 307 -14.81 -23.36 -16.42
N LEU A 308 -15.84 -22.72 -16.92
CA LEU A 308 -16.17 -22.74 -18.35
C LEU A 308 -15.07 -22.08 -19.21
N LEU A 309 -14.56 -20.93 -18.79
CA LEU A 309 -13.47 -20.23 -19.49
C LEU A 309 -12.17 -21.05 -19.47
N LEU A 310 -11.82 -21.63 -18.32
CA LEU A 310 -10.68 -22.52 -18.16
C LEU A 310 -10.71 -23.67 -19.17
N ASN A 311 -11.85 -24.34 -19.30
CA ASN A 311 -12.00 -25.51 -20.18
C ASN A 311 -12.13 -25.13 -21.66
N ALA A 312 -12.61 -23.92 -21.99
CA ALA A 312 -12.73 -23.42 -23.35
C ALA A 312 -11.44 -22.78 -23.88
N SER A 313 -10.55 -22.30 -23.00
CA SER A 313 -9.33 -21.60 -23.41
C SER A 313 -8.31 -22.55 -24.02
N LYS A 314 -7.71 -22.10 -25.15
CA LYS A 314 -6.54 -22.74 -25.77
C LYS A 314 -5.23 -22.06 -25.38
N ASP A 315 -5.30 -20.90 -24.77
CA ASP A 315 -4.16 -20.12 -24.28
C ASP A 315 -3.72 -20.67 -22.91
N ALA A 316 -2.47 -21.11 -22.82
CA ALA A 316 -1.95 -21.75 -21.61
C ALA A 316 -1.86 -20.75 -20.45
N ASP A 317 -1.38 -19.53 -20.69
CA ASP A 317 -1.27 -18.49 -19.67
C ASP A 317 -2.63 -18.10 -19.08
N ALA A 318 -3.66 -18.02 -19.95
CA ALA A 318 -5.01 -17.76 -19.48
C ALA A 318 -5.56 -18.93 -18.65
N ARG A 319 -5.27 -20.17 -19.02
CA ARG A 319 -5.66 -21.36 -18.25
C ARG A 319 -5.04 -21.34 -16.86
N ASP A 320 -3.77 -21.00 -16.75
CA ASP A 320 -3.07 -20.89 -15.47
C ASP A 320 -3.71 -19.81 -14.59
N ARG A 321 -4.00 -18.63 -15.15
CA ARG A 321 -4.67 -17.54 -14.42
C ARG A 321 -6.09 -17.88 -13.98
N TYR A 322 -6.85 -18.64 -14.79
CA TYR A 322 -8.17 -19.11 -14.39
C TYR A 322 -8.07 -20.19 -13.29
N ALA A 323 -7.10 -21.09 -13.38
CA ALA A 323 -6.85 -22.10 -12.35
C ALA A 323 -6.44 -21.42 -11.02
N GLU A 324 -5.53 -20.45 -11.06
CA GLU A 324 -5.12 -19.66 -9.91
C GLU A 324 -6.31 -18.87 -9.29
N ALA A 325 -7.20 -18.33 -10.11
CA ALA A 325 -8.40 -17.66 -9.60
C ALA A 325 -9.29 -18.64 -8.81
N LEU A 326 -9.42 -19.88 -9.26
CA LEU A 326 -10.14 -20.92 -8.53
C LEU A 326 -9.43 -21.29 -7.21
N VAL A 327 -8.09 -21.33 -7.20
CA VAL A 327 -7.30 -21.50 -5.96
C VAL A 327 -7.59 -20.37 -4.98
N ARG A 328 -7.55 -19.12 -5.44
CA ARG A 328 -7.83 -17.94 -4.60
C ARG A 328 -9.25 -17.92 -4.03
N ILE A 329 -10.24 -18.39 -4.79
CA ILE A 329 -11.61 -18.59 -4.30
C ILE A 329 -11.61 -19.63 -3.16
N GLY A 330 -10.88 -20.70 -3.32
CA GLY A 330 -10.69 -21.74 -2.31
C GLY A 330 -11.91 -22.60 -2.03
N ASP A 331 -12.87 -22.64 -2.96
CA ASP A 331 -14.10 -23.44 -2.83
C ASP A 331 -13.95 -24.82 -3.49
N GLY A 332 -14.44 -25.87 -2.83
CA GLY A 332 -14.36 -27.25 -3.31
C GLY A 332 -15.07 -27.51 -4.64
N SER A 333 -16.06 -26.69 -5.02
CA SER A 333 -16.73 -26.81 -6.32
C SER A 333 -15.78 -26.52 -7.50
N GLY A 334 -14.66 -25.82 -7.25
CA GLY A 334 -13.59 -25.57 -8.23
C GLY A 334 -12.84 -26.83 -8.68
N LEU A 335 -12.89 -27.93 -7.90
CA LEU A 335 -12.18 -29.15 -8.25
C LEU A 335 -12.74 -29.82 -9.53
N ALA A 336 -14.03 -29.74 -9.78
CA ALA A 336 -14.64 -30.38 -10.95
C ALA A 336 -14.13 -29.75 -12.28
N PRO A 337 -14.18 -28.44 -12.51
CA PRO A 337 -13.62 -27.84 -13.72
C PRO A 337 -12.10 -28.00 -13.83
N LEU A 338 -11.35 -27.96 -12.71
CA LEU A 338 -9.91 -28.21 -12.69
C LEU A 338 -9.57 -29.65 -13.14
N ARG A 339 -10.29 -30.66 -12.65
CA ARG A 339 -10.13 -32.06 -13.11
C ARG A 339 -10.39 -32.20 -14.60
N ALA A 340 -11.42 -31.53 -15.13
CA ALA A 340 -11.72 -31.57 -16.56
C ALA A 340 -10.56 -30.96 -17.36
N ALA A 341 -10.05 -29.82 -16.93
CA ALA A 341 -8.93 -29.12 -17.56
C ALA A 341 -7.61 -29.93 -17.50
N ALA A 342 -7.38 -30.67 -16.43
CA ALA A 342 -6.16 -31.47 -16.23
C ALA A 342 -6.11 -32.79 -17.04
N ARG A 343 -7.22 -33.25 -17.63
CA ARG A 343 -7.29 -34.55 -18.32
C ARG A 343 -6.83 -34.54 -19.77
N GLY A 344 -6.74 -33.39 -20.42
CA GLY A 344 -6.47 -33.35 -21.85
C GLY A 344 -5.57 -32.18 -22.27
N GLY A 345 -4.93 -32.32 -23.44
CA GLY A 345 -4.03 -31.30 -23.99
C GLY A 345 -2.55 -31.57 -23.73
N SER A 346 -1.71 -30.65 -24.12
CA SER A 346 -0.26 -30.70 -23.84
C SER A 346 0.00 -30.57 -22.35
N LEU A 347 1.19 -30.97 -21.91
CA LEU A 347 1.59 -30.82 -20.51
C LEU A 347 1.56 -29.32 -20.07
N ASP A 348 1.96 -28.39 -20.96
CA ASP A 348 1.89 -26.94 -20.70
C ASP A 348 0.44 -26.50 -20.41
N ALA A 349 -0.53 -26.96 -21.19
CA ALA A 349 -1.92 -26.61 -21.00
C ALA A 349 -2.56 -27.23 -19.73
N ARG A 350 -1.93 -28.25 -19.16
CA ARG A 350 -2.37 -28.96 -17.94
C ARG A 350 -1.72 -28.43 -16.68
N GLU A 351 -0.61 -27.70 -16.79
CA GLU A 351 0.26 -27.32 -15.66
C GLU A 351 -0.49 -26.56 -14.58
N GLY A 352 -1.09 -25.42 -14.89
CA GLY A 352 -1.87 -24.64 -13.94
C GLY A 352 -3.04 -25.39 -13.31
N PRO A 353 -3.89 -26.11 -14.09
CA PRO A 353 -4.91 -26.98 -13.53
C PRO A 353 -4.37 -28.08 -12.58
N LEU A 354 -3.21 -28.70 -12.90
CA LEU A 354 -2.59 -29.70 -12.03
C LEU A 354 -2.03 -29.09 -10.75
N ASP A 355 -1.40 -27.93 -10.87
CA ASP A 355 -0.90 -27.16 -9.72
C ASP A 355 -2.06 -26.80 -8.78
N ALA A 356 -3.13 -26.22 -9.32
CA ALA A 356 -4.34 -25.88 -8.57
C ALA A 356 -4.98 -27.10 -7.89
N LEU A 357 -5.03 -28.25 -8.58
CA LEU A 357 -5.51 -29.52 -8.01
C LEU A 357 -4.60 -29.99 -6.86
N SER A 358 -3.29 -29.82 -6.97
CA SER A 358 -2.35 -30.16 -5.91
C SER A 358 -2.49 -29.29 -4.66
N LEU A 359 -2.98 -28.04 -4.83
CA LEU A 359 -3.20 -27.08 -3.75
C LEU A 359 -4.56 -27.24 -3.06
N LEU A 360 -5.61 -27.63 -3.80
CA LEU A 360 -6.99 -27.68 -3.29
C LEU A 360 -7.52 -29.12 -3.08
N GLY A 361 -7.00 -30.07 -3.84
CA GLY A 361 -7.50 -31.44 -3.91
C GLY A 361 -6.89 -32.36 -2.88
N GLY A 362 -7.17 -33.66 -3.04
CA GLY A 362 -6.70 -34.72 -2.17
C GLY A 362 -6.29 -35.98 -2.95
N GLU A 363 -6.54 -37.14 -2.37
CA GLU A 363 -6.16 -38.44 -2.96
C GLU A 363 -6.81 -38.70 -4.33
N THR A 364 -8.01 -38.16 -4.55
CA THR A 364 -8.75 -38.31 -5.82
C THR A 364 -8.03 -37.65 -7.01
N GLU A 365 -7.25 -36.61 -6.77
CA GLU A 365 -6.52 -35.83 -7.78
C GLU A 365 -5.13 -36.39 -8.09
N ARG A 366 -4.59 -37.18 -7.18
CA ARG A 366 -3.26 -37.79 -7.29
C ARG A 366 -2.99 -38.52 -8.61
N PRO A 367 -3.88 -39.36 -9.13
CA PRO A 367 -3.62 -40.06 -10.40
C PRO A 367 -3.37 -39.14 -11.59
N LEU A 368 -3.99 -37.93 -11.61
CA LEU A 368 -3.79 -36.95 -12.67
C LEU A 368 -2.39 -36.36 -12.65
N VAL A 369 -1.87 -36.06 -11.46
CA VAL A 369 -0.51 -35.51 -11.28
C VAL A 369 0.54 -36.59 -11.57
N GLU A 370 0.33 -37.80 -11.10
CA GLU A 370 1.23 -38.94 -11.39
C GLU A 370 1.27 -39.29 -12.87
N ASP A 371 0.13 -39.20 -13.59
CA ASP A 371 0.10 -39.36 -15.03
C ASP A 371 0.95 -38.30 -15.75
N ALA A 372 0.82 -37.03 -15.36
CA ALA A 372 1.66 -35.98 -15.88
C ALA A 372 3.15 -36.23 -15.59
N LEU A 373 3.50 -36.65 -14.38
CA LEU A 373 4.87 -37.00 -13.99
C LEU A 373 5.44 -38.18 -14.82
N ARG A 374 4.63 -39.22 -15.07
CA ARG A 374 5.02 -40.33 -15.97
C ARG A 374 5.23 -39.83 -17.42
N SER A 375 4.34 -38.97 -17.90
CA SER A 375 4.47 -38.36 -19.23
C SER A 375 5.70 -37.48 -19.38
N CYS A 376 6.20 -36.94 -18.26
CA CYS A 376 7.42 -36.13 -18.19
C CYS A 376 8.72 -36.96 -18.10
N ALA A 377 8.65 -38.32 -18.14
CA ALA A 377 9.82 -39.18 -17.87
C ALA A 377 10.94 -39.08 -18.91
N THR A 378 10.63 -38.82 -20.19
CA THR A 378 11.59 -38.71 -21.29
C THR A 378 11.59 -37.32 -21.90
N GLY A 379 12.76 -36.62 -21.83
CA GLY A 379 12.94 -35.32 -22.49
C GLY A 379 12.37 -34.09 -21.76
N CYS A 380 11.84 -34.25 -20.57
CA CYS A 380 11.27 -33.19 -19.77
C CYS A 380 12.36 -32.39 -19.05
N PRO A 381 12.27 -31.04 -18.97
CA PRO A 381 13.18 -30.22 -18.18
C PRO A 381 13.18 -30.66 -16.70
N ALA A 382 14.36 -30.64 -16.07
CA ALA A 382 14.52 -31.04 -14.67
C ALA A 382 13.67 -30.17 -13.72
N THR A 383 13.50 -28.88 -14.04
CA THR A 383 12.64 -27.95 -13.30
C THR A 383 11.19 -28.41 -13.29
N ARG A 384 10.62 -28.73 -14.46
CA ARG A 384 9.23 -29.21 -14.57
C ARG A 384 9.01 -30.52 -13.85
N LYS A 385 9.99 -31.45 -13.93
CA LYS A 385 9.92 -32.69 -13.17
C LYS A 385 9.89 -32.42 -11.66
N ALA A 386 10.70 -31.49 -11.18
CA ALA A 386 10.72 -31.10 -9.78
C ALA A 386 9.39 -30.46 -9.34
N GLU A 387 8.77 -29.63 -10.18
CA GLU A 387 7.44 -29.03 -9.94
C GLU A 387 6.37 -30.11 -9.80
N LEU A 388 6.29 -31.07 -10.73
CA LEU A 388 5.35 -32.20 -10.65
C LEU A 388 5.59 -33.06 -9.41
N GLN A 389 6.86 -33.28 -9.02
CA GLN A 389 7.19 -33.97 -7.77
C GLN A 389 6.73 -33.16 -6.54
N GLY A 390 6.85 -31.83 -6.57
CA GLY A 390 6.31 -30.94 -5.56
C GLY A 390 4.78 -31.05 -5.42
N MET A 391 4.06 -31.13 -6.56
CA MET A 391 2.61 -31.36 -6.56
C MET A 391 2.22 -32.68 -5.90
N VAL A 392 2.98 -33.77 -6.17
CA VAL A 392 2.78 -35.07 -5.49
C VAL A 392 3.01 -34.92 -3.99
N ALA A 393 4.09 -34.22 -3.57
CA ALA A 393 4.39 -34.01 -2.16
C ALA A 393 3.28 -33.23 -1.43
N ARG A 394 2.65 -32.25 -2.09
CA ARG A 394 1.47 -31.52 -1.56
C ARG A 394 0.30 -32.49 -1.31
N LEU A 395 0.03 -33.41 -2.23
CA LEU A 395 -1.04 -34.40 -2.10
C LEU A 395 -0.74 -35.44 -1.01
N ASP A 396 0.53 -35.84 -0.85
CA ASP A 396 0.97 -36.70 0.25
C ASP A 396 0.76 -36.04 1.61
N ALA A 397 1.12 -34.74 1.71
CA ALA A 397 0.87 -33.97 2.93
C ALA A 397 -0.62 -33.83 3.23
N ALA A 398 -1.47 -33.67 2.20
CA ALA A 398 -2.92 -33.60 2.37
C ALA A 398 -3.49 -34.91 2.92
N ARG A 399 -3.01 -36.04 2.42
CA ARG A 399 -3.38 -37.36 2.94
C ARG A 399 -2.92 -37.54 4.38
N ALA A 400 -1.67 -37.18 4.69
CA ALA A 400 -1.10 -37.32 6.03
C ALA A 400 -1.82 -36.43 7.07
N CYS A 401 -2.21 -35.24 6.70
CA CYS A 401 -2.88 -34.29 7.62
C CYS A 401 -4.40 -34.51 7.70
N ALA A 402 -5.02 -35.20 6.74
CA ALA A 402 -6.45 -35.53 6.73
C ALA A 402 -7.38 -34.39 7.21
N GLY A 403 -7.05 -33.16 6.87
CA GLY A 403 -7.79 -31.96 7.28
C GLY A 403 -7.49 -31.44 8.70
N GLY A 404 -6.58 -32.07 9.44
CA GLY A 404 -6.21 -31.66 10.81
C GLY A 404 -5.38 -30.36 10.83
N MET A 405 -5.92 -29.31 11.46
CA MET A 405 -5.30 -27.98 11.51
C MET A 405 -3.92 -27.98 12.21
N VAL A 406 -3.77 -28.75 13.29
CA VAL A 406 -2.50 -28.86 14.02
C VAL A 406 -1.40 -29.48 13.14
N CYS A 407 -1.77 -30.47 12.31
CA CYS A 407 -0.85 -31.06 11.35
C CYS A 407 -0.40 -30.01 10.31
N TRP A 408 -1.34 -29.26 9.72
CA TRP A 408 -1.03 -28.23 8.74
C TRP A 408 -0.20 -27.09 9.30
N ALA A 409 -0.47 -26.65 10.53
CA ALA A 409 0.35 -25.65 11.20
C ALA A 409 1.79 -26.15 11.40
N GLY A 410 2.00 -27.42 11.74
CA GLY A 410 3.31 -28.04 11.80
C GLY A 410 4.02 -28.15 10.44
N LYS A 411 3.29 -28.20 9.34
CA LYS A 411 3.83 -28.24 7.98
C LYS A 411 4.32 -26.89 7.44
N LEU A 412 4.07 -25.79 8.14
CA LEU A 412 4.62 -24.47 7.77
C LEU A 412 6.15 -24.39 7.86
N ASP A 413 6.78 -25.29 8.61
CA ASP A 413 8.24 -25.42 8.71
C ASP A 413 8.78 -26.68 7.99
N ASP A 414 7.99 -27.33 7.12
CA ASP A 414 8.43 -28.53 6.37
C ASP A 414 9.64 -28.22 5.48
N GLY A 415 10.53 -29.22 5.30
CA GLY A 415 11.70 -29.08 4.43
C GLY A 415 11.36 -28.83 2.96
N SER A 416 10.21 -29.33 2.49
CA SER A 416 9.71 -29.12 1.13
C SER A 416 8.99 -27.80 1.00
N ALA A 417 9.46 -26.91 0.11
CA ALA A 417 8.78 -25.65 -0.21
C ALA A 417 7.35 -25.87 -0.69
N ALA A 418 7.11 -26.89 -1.53
CA ALA A 418 5.78 -27.22 -2.01
C ALA A 418 4.82 -27.61 -0.88
N VAL A 419 5.30 -28.31 0.15
CA VAL A 419 4.48 -28.67 1.32
C VAL A 419 4.20 -27.43 2.18
N ARG A 420 5.18 -26.53 2.41
CA ARG A 420 4.97 -25.28 3.14
C ARG A 420 3.96 -24.38 2.43
N ASP A 421 4.05 -24.32 1.11
CA ASP A 421 3.15 -23.60 0.23
C ASP A 421 1.68 -24.02 0.44
N ARG A 422 1.40 -25.31 0.33
CA ARG A 422 0.06 -25.84 0.60
C ARG A 422 -0.36 -25.64 2.06
N ALA A 423 0.53 -25.84 3.01
CA ALA A 423 0.24 -25.69 4.43
C ALA A 423 -0.25 -24.26 4.74
N ALA A 424 0.34 -23.25 4.11
CA ALA A 424 -0.06 -21.86 4.28
C ALA A 424 -1.50 -21.60 3.81
N LEU A 425 -1.90 -22.19 2.67
CA LEU A 425 -3.28 -22.13 2.19
C LEU A 425 -4.26 -22.87 3.12
N GLU A 426 -3.92 -24.09 3.54
CA GLU A 426 -4.80 -24.89 4.39
C GLU A 426 -5.02 -24.23 5.76
N VAL A 427 -3.97 -23.64 6.35
CA VAL A 427 -4.06 -22.86 7.59
C VAL A 427 -4.99 -21.65 7.39
N GLY A 428 -4.88 -20.95 6.26
CA GLY A 428 -5.78 -19.84 5.93
C GLY A 428 -7.21 -20.27 5.65
N ARG A 429 -7.42 -21.45 5.05
CA ARG A 429 -8.72 -21.94 4.60
C ARG A 429 -9.59 -22.51 5.73
N ALA A 430 -8.99 -23.26 6.64
CA ALA A 430 -9.73 -24.08 7.59
C ALA A 430 -9.96 -23.44 8.97
N GLY A 431 -9.29 -22.30 9.28
CA GLY A 431 -9.48 -21.61 10.55
C GLY A 431 -10.90 -21.12 10.76
N ASP A 432 -11.52 -21.43 11.89
CA ASP A 432 -12.74 -20.78 12.32
C ASP A 432 -12.45 -19.38 12.89
N SER A 433 -13.49 -18.60 13.17
CA SER A 433 -13.35 -17.23 13.68
C SER A 433 -12.67 -17.17 15.07
N THR A 434 -12.74 -18.25 15.86
CA THR A 434 -12.17 -18.31 17.21
C THR A 434 -10.66 -18.54 17.18
N GLN A 435 -10.15 -19.20 16.14
CA GLN A 435 -8.75 -19.53 15.96
C GLN A 435 -8.00 -18.54 15.06
N ALA A 436 -8.72 -17.61 14.40
CA ALA A 436 -8.17 -16.73 13.36
C ALA A 436 -6.92 -15.97 13.83
N GLY A 437 -6.89 -15.44 15.05
CA GLY A 437 -5.75 -14.71 15.60
C GLY A 437 -4.50 -15.57 15.82
N GLN A 438 -4.68 -16.81 16.30
CA GLN A 438 -3.59 -17.76 16.49
C GLN A 438 -3.02 -18.24 15.16
N LEU A 439 -3.88 -18.59 14.22
CA LEU A 439 -3.49 -19.05 12.88
C LEU A 439 -2.83 -17.93 12.07
N ALA A 440 -3.31 -16.70 12.20
CA ALA A 440 -2.66 -15.53 11.61
C ALA A 440 -1.23 -15.37 12.17
N GLY A 441 -1.03 -15.58 13.49
CA GLY A 441 0.30 -15.59 14.10
C GLY A 441 1.24 -16.63 13.49
N ALA A 442 0.75 -17.84 13.19
CA ALA A 442 1.55 -18.90 12.57
C ALA A 442 2.01 -18.54 11.13
N LEU A 443 1.22 -17.76 10.39
CA LEU A 443 1.55 -17.35 9.03
C LEU A 443 2.53 -16.16 8.95
N VAL A 444 2.81 -15.46 10.05
CA VAL A 444 3.73 -14.30 10.06
C VAL A 444 5.13 -14.67 9.58
N LYS A 445 5.70 -15.73 10.14
CA LYS A 445 7.06 -16.19 9.80
C LYS A 445 7.17 -16.58 8.31
N PRO A 446 6.29 -17.41 7.75
CA PRO A 446 6.27 -17.68 6.31
C PRO A 446 6.20 -16.41 5.45
N VAL A 447 5.33 -15.47 5.77
CA VAL A 447 5.22 -14.19 5.03
C VAL A 447 6.55 -13.43 5.04
N GLN A 448 7.21 -13.35 6.19
CA GLN A 448 8.39 -12.50 6.36
C GLN A 448 9.67 -13.11 5.80
N SER A 449 9.83 -14.41 5.88
CA SER A 449 11.14 -15.03 5.72
C SER A 449 11.17 -16.35 4.94
N ASP A 450 10.06 -16.83 4.36
CA ASP A 450 10.15 -18.02 3.50
C ASP A 450 11.01 -17.69 2.28
N ALA A 451 11.98 -18.55 1.99
CA ALA A 451 12.86 -18.39 0.84
C ALA A 451 12.13 -18.67 -0.49
N ASP A 452 11.09 -19.51 -0.43
CA ASP A 452 10.26 -19.84 -1.58
C ASP A 452 9.15 -18.79 -1.76
N LEU A 453 9.05 -18.25 -2.98
CA LEU A 453 8.11 -17.17 -3.28
C LEU A 453 6.66 -17.64 -3.31
N ALA A 454 6.38 -18.88 -3.76
CA ALA A 454 5.03 -19.42 -3.78
C ALA A 454 4.53 -19.64 -2.35
N ALA A 455 5.36 -20.23 -1.48
CA ALA A 455 5.03 -20.40 -0.07
C ALA A 455 4.78 -19.07 0.64
N ARG A 456 5.60 -18.05 0.36
CA ARG A 456 5.40 -16.68 0.87
C ARG A 456 4.09 -16.07 0.37
N TYR A 457 3.81 -16.21 -0.93
CA TYR A 457 2.60 -15.71 -1.55
C TYR A 457 1.34 -16.35 -0.96
N HIS A 458 1.31 -17.68 -0.82
CA HIS A 458 0.16 -18.38 -0.25
C HIS A 458 0.02 -18.14 1.27
N ALA A 459 1.10 -17.79 1.96
CA ALA A 459 1.00 -17.30 3.34
C ALA A 459 0.31 -15.92 3.42
N VAL A 460 0.60 -15.01 2.48
CA VAL A 460 -0.13 -13.73 2.35
C VAL A 460 -1.61 -14.00 2.04
N LEU A 461 -1.90 -14.89 1.12
CA LEU A 461 -3.26 -15.28 0.76
C LEU A 461 -4.02 -15.93 1.93
N GLY A 462 -3.35 -16.81 2.68
CA GLY A 462 -3.89 -17.40 3.90
C GLY A 462 -4.25 -16.36 4.97
N LEU A 463 -3.38 -15.38 5.18
CA LEU A 463 -3.67 -14.24 6.06
C LEU A 463 -4.83 -13.38 5.56
N ASP A 464 -4.92 -13.15 4.25
CA ASP A 464 -6.05 -12.45 3.65
C ASP A 464 -7.37 -13.19 3.93
N TRP A 465 -7.40 -14.50 3.75
CA TRP A 465 -8.57 -15.32 4.02
C TRP A 465 -9.00 -15.27 5.48
N LEU A 466 -8.06 -15.34 6.43
CA LEU A 466 -8.34 -15.25 7.87
C LEU A 466 -8.88 -13.87 8.24
N SER A 467 -8.28 -12.79 7.71
CA SER A 467 -8.68 -11.40 8.01
C SER A 467 -10.09 -11.06 7.54
N ARG A 468 -10.59 -11.76 6.54
CA ARG A 468 -11.96 -11.56 6.03
C ARG A 468 -13.02 -12.32 6.84
N ARG A 469 -12.62 -13.36 7.59
CA ARG A 469 -13.53 -14.16 8.41
C ARG A 469 -13.76 -13.59 9.79
N ALA A 470 -12.71 -12.97 10.38
CA ALA A 470 -12.81 -12.38 11.70
C ALA A 470 -11.90 -11.15 11.81
N PRO A 471 -12.32 -10.11 12.53
CA PRO A 471 -11.46 -8.99 12.85
C PRO A 471 -10.26 -9.48 13.66
N LEU A 472 -9.05 -9.16 13.21
CA LEU A 472 -7.81 -9.56 13.90
C LEU A 472 -7.42 -8.57 15.01
N GLY A 473 -8.19 -7.47 15.21
CA GLY A 473 -7.99 -6.50 16.28
C GLY A 473 -6.56 -5.94 16.32
N ALA A 474 -6.00 -5.82 17.53
CA ALA A 474 -4.63 -5.34 17.74
C ALA A 474 -3.58 -6.18 16.97
N LYS A 475 -3.83 -7.49 16.79
CA LYS A 475 -2.97 -8.38 15.98
C LYS A 475 -2.94 -7.96 14.52
N GLY A 476 -4.04 -7.43 13.99
CA GLY A 476 -4.09 -6.89 12.63
C GLY A 476 -3.12 -5.73 12.42
N ALA A 477 -3.03 -4.80 13.37
CA ALA A 477 -2.08 -3.68 13.31
C ALA A 477 -0.61 -4.16 13.36
N GLU A 478 -0.30 -5.13 14.24
CA GLU A 478 1.01 -5.77 14.33
C GLU A 478 1.41 -6.44 13.01
N LEU A 479 0.49 -7.22 12.41
CA LEU A 479 0.70 -7.88 11.13
C LEU A 479 0.91 -6.88 9.99
N ALA A 480 0.13 -5.79 9.94
CA ALA A 480 0.31 -4.75 8.95
C ALA A 480 1.71 -4.11 9.06
N SER A 481 2.19 -3.83 10.27
CA SER A 481 3.54 -3.31 10.50
C SER A 481 4.63 -4.31 10.09
N ALA A 482 4.42 -5.61 10.35
CA ALA A 482 5.34 -6.67 9.94
C ALA A 482 5.44 -6.78 8.40
N ILE A 483 4.31 -6.68 7.71
CA ILE A 483 4.25 -6.68 6.25
C ILE A 483 5.00 -5.46 5.68
N ASP A 484 4.82 -4.26 6.24
CA ASP A 484 5.53 -3.07 5.78
C ASP A 484 7.05 -3.21 5.88
N LYS A 485 7.53 -3.79 6.99
CA LYS A 485 8.97 -4.07 7.18
C LYS A 485 9.49 -5.07 6.16
N MET A 486 8.73 -6.13 5.88
CA MET A 486 9.07 -7.12 4.85
C MET A 486 9.20 -6.45 3.47
N VAL A 487 8.18 -5.71 3.05
CA VAL A 487 8.16 -5.02 1.75
C VAL A 487 9.29 -3.99 1.64
N ALA A 488 9.58 -3.26 2.73
CA ALA A 488 10.71 -2.33 2.77
C ALA A 488 12.06 -3.03 2.60
N GLY A 489 12.21 -4.24 3.14
CA GLY A 489 13.41 -5.08 2.97
C GLY A 489 13.57 -5.64 1.55
N ASP A 490 12.47 -5.84 0.83
CA ASP A 490 12.44 -6.40 -0.53
C ASP A 490 12.52 -5.32 -1.64
N LYS A 491 12.69 -4.06 -1.31
CA LYS A 491 12.77 -2.96 -2.30
C LYS A 491 13.81 -3.23 -3.37
N GLY A 492 13.38 -3.13 -4.64
CA GLY A 492 14.22 -3.34 -5.81
C GLY A 492 14.32 -4.79 -6.30
N ARG A 493 13.63 -5.74 -5.66
CA ARG A 493 13.56 -7.13 -6.12
C ARG A 493 12.32 -7.32 -7.00
N THR A 494 12.49 -7.44 -8.32
CA THR A 494 11.39 -7.64 -9.28
C THR A 494 10.63 -8.94 -9.06
N LEU A 495 11.30 -10.00 -8.63
CA LEU A 495 10.70 -11.31 -8.38
C LEU A 495 9.68 -11.32 -7.23
N THR A 496 9.80 -10.38 -6.26
CA THR A 496 8.88 -10.28 -5.12
C THR A 496 7.77 -9.25 -5.34
N ALA A 497 7.72 -8.57 -6.48
CA ALA A 497 6.81 -7.45 -6.71
C ALA A 497 5.33 -7.83 -6.53
N ALA A 498 4.89 -8.93 -7.12
CA ALA A 498 3.49 -9.38 -7.02
C ALA A 498 3.11 -9.78 -5.60
N VAL A 499 3.99 -10.49 -4.88
CA VAL A 499 3.80 -10.86 -3.47
C VAL A 499 3.71 -9.61 -2.61
N ASN A 500 4.58 -8.64 -2.84
CA ASN A 500 4.61 -7.38 -2.09
C ASN A 500 3.37 -6.51 -2.35
N GLU A 501 2.85 -6.50 -3.58
CA GLU A 501 1.59 -5.80 -3.89
C GLU A 501 0.41 -6.38 -3.12
N ASP A 502 0.22 -7.70 -3.15
CA ASP A 502 -0.85 -8.38 -2.41
C ASP A 502 -0.68 -8.21 -0.89
N ALA A 503 0.56 -8.26 -0.40
CA ALA A 503 0.88 -8.02 1.01
C ALA A 503 0.55 -6.58 1.44
N LEU A 504 0.88 -5.56 0.64
CA LEU A 504 0.54 -4.16 0.93
C LEU A 504 -0.97 -3.92 0.92
N ARG A 505 -1.71 -4.56 0.01
CA ARG A 505 -3.18 -4.53 -0.01
C ARG A 505 -3.76 -5.13 1.25
N LEU A 506 -3.23 -6.26 1.69
CA LEU A 506 -3.60 -6.90 2.96
C LEU A 506 -3.30 -5.97 4.15
N ALA A 507 -2.11 -5.39 4.25
CA ALA A 507 -1.74 -4.46 5.31
C ALA A 507 -2.69 -3.25 5.38
N GLY A 508 -3.08 -2.69 4.23
CA GLY A 508 -4.07 -1.62 4.14
C GLY A 508 -5.44 -2.02 4.71
N ARG A 509 -5.91 -3.24 4.43
CA ARG A 509 -7.17 -3.74 5.03
C ARG A 509 -7.04 -3.96 6.53
N LEU A 510 -5.96 -4.58 6.99
CA LEU A 510 -5.72 -4.86 8.41
C LEU A 510 -5.74 -3.58 9.25
N ARG A 511 -5.18 -2.47 8.74
CA ARG A 511 -5.23 -1.16 9.42
C ARG A 511 -6.64 -0.59 9.53
N ARG A 512 -7.48 -0.76 8.49
CA ARG A 512 -8.86 -0.27 8.51
C ARG A 512 -9.78 -1.05 9.45
N THR A 513 -9.44 -2.28 9.75
CA THR A 513 -10.21 -3.16 10.66
C THR A 513 -9.63 -3.22 12.07
N ALA A 514 -8.50 -2.59 12.31
CA ALA A 514 -7.95 -2.39 13.66
C ALA A 514 -8.80 -1.37 14.43
N PRO A 515 -9.04 -1.60 15.73
CA PRO A 515 -9.85 -0.72 16.56
C PRO A 515 -9.22 0.65 16.75
#